data_85ea2b38da693e30aa8af90d834e1c46
#
_entry.id   85ea2b38da693e30aa8af90d834e1c46
#
_cell.length_a   1.000
_cell.length_b   1.000
_cell.length_c   1.000
_cell.angle_alpha   90.00
_cell.angle_beta   90.00
_cell.angle_gamma   90.00
#
_symmetry.space_group_name_H-M   'P 1'
#
loop_
_entity.id
_entity.type
_entity.pdbx_description
1 polymer ?
#
loop_
_entity_poly.entity_id
_entity_poly.type
_entity_poly.pdbx_seq_one_letter_code
_entity_poly.pdbx_strand_id
1 'polypeptide(L)'
;MESNKVKVRIYGQEYTIAGEKDEESIKRIASHVNEKMRELGRSFSSNGQGTLAVLTAINLADEYFDIESENGKLREENEKLKEETQHYLKLWEEAKKNFVSY
;
A
#
# COMPACT_ATOMS: atom_id res chain seq x y z
N MET A 1 -23.47 -7.42 -10.21
CA MET A 1 -22.13 -7.85 -9.84
C MET A 1 -22.17 -8.78 -8.65
N GLU A 2 -21.53 -9.89 -8.81
CA GLU A 2 -21.48 -10.84 -7.72
C GLU A 2 -20.32 -10.51 -6.80
N SER A 3 -20.60 -10.42 -5.52
CA SER A 3 -19.53 -10.29 -4.55
C SER A 3 -19.10 -11.68 -4.11
N ASN A 4 -17.81 -11.86 -3.94
CA ASN A 4 -17.26 -13.11 -3.45
C ASN A 4 -17.47 -13.21 -1.94
N LYS A 5 -17.86 -14.37 -1.48
CA LYS A 5 -17.94 -14.67 -0.05
C LYS A 5 -16.80 -15.60 0.28
N VAL A 6 -15.88 -15.13 1.10
CA VAL A 6 -14.68 -15.88 1.42
C VAL A 6 -14.58 -16.05 2.93
N LYS A 7 -14.34 -17.27 3.36
CA LYS A 7 -14.11 -17.56 4.76
C LYS A 7 -12.64 -17.35 5.08
N VAL A 8 -12.39 -16.56 6.11
CA VAL A 8 -11.03 -16.28 6.57
C VAL A 8 -10.95 -16.48 8.08
N ARG A 9 -9.77 -16.74 8.56
CA ARG A 9 -9.51 -16.86 9.99
C ARG A 9 -8.60 -15.72 10.41
N ILE A 10 -9.08 -14.93 11.38
CA ILE A 10 -8.33 -13.81 11.90
C ILE A 10 -8.29 -13.95 13.42
N TYR A 11 -7.11 -14.03 13.96
CA TYR A 11 -6.85 -14.15 15.40
C TYR A 11 -7.69 -15.24 16.05
N GLY A 12 -7.72 -16.41 15.40
CA GLY A 12 -8.41 -17.60 15.91
C GLY A 12 -9.90 -17.67 15.65
N GLN A 13 -10.50 -16.65 15.06
CA GLN A 13 -11.92 -16.64 14.76
C GLN A 13 -12.17 -16.64 13.26
N GLU A 14 -13.25 -17.32 12.86
CA GLU A 14 -13.63 -17.43 11.47
C GLU A 14 -14.61 -16.33 11.11
N TYR A 15 -14.37 -15.70 9.98
CA TYR A 15 -15.24 -14.65 9.44
C TYR A 15 -15.53 -14.94 7.98
N THR A 16 -16.72 -14.57 7.55
CA THR A 16 -17.07 -14.60 6.13
C THR A 16 -17.07 -13.19 5.62
N ILE A 17 -16.20 -12.93 4.68
CA ILE A 17 -16.04 -11.59 4.10
C ILE A 17 -16.64 -11.57 2.71
N ALA A 18 -17.54 -10.61 2.46
CA ALA A 18 -18.11 -10.37 1.14
C ALA A 18 -17.42 -9.15 0.55
N GLY A 19 -16.91 -9.27 -0.66
CA GLY A 19 -16.24 -8.17 -1.32
C GLY A 19 -16.15 -8.39 -2.81
N GLU A 20 -15.81 -7.35 -3.53
CA GLU A 20 -15.68 -7.40 -4.98
C GLU A 20 -14.32 -7.95 -5.43
N LYS A 21 -13.36 -7.99 -4.53
CA LYS A 21 -12.04 -8.51 -4.86
C LYS A 21 -12.07 -10.03 -4.95
N ASP A 22 -11.11 -10.58 -5.65
CA ASP A 22 -11.01 -12.04 -5.79
C ASP A 22 -10.63 -12.69 -4.46
N GLU A 23 -10.85 -13.99 -4.40
CA GLU A 23 -10.62 -14.76 -3.19
C GLU A 23 -9.19 -14.62 -2.66
N GLU A 24 -8.23 -14.67 -3.56
CA GLU A 24 -6.82 -14.58 -3.19
C GLU A 24 -6.48 -13.24 -2.55
N SER A 25 -7.01 -12.15 -3.10
CA SER A 25 -6.81 -10.81 -2.54
C SER A 25 -7.44 -10.69 -1.17
N ILE A 26 -8.64 -11.22 -1.00
CA ILE A 26 -9.34 -11.19 0.29
C ILE A 26 -8.54 -11.96 1.34
N LYS A 27 -8.02 -13.11 0.99
CA LYS A 27 -7.19 -13.92 1.88
C LYS A 27 -5.89 -13.20 2.27
N ARG A 28 -5.27 -12.49 1.33
CA ARG A 28 -4.08 -11.70 1.62
C ARG A 28 -4.37 -10.59 2.61
N ILE A 29 -5.47 -9.90 2.41
CA ILE A 29 -5.89 -8.83 3.32
C ILE A 29 -6.12 -9.39 4.72
N ALA A 30 -6.85 -10.49 4.82
CA ALA A 30 -7.14 -11.13 6.10
C ALA A 30 -5.86 -11.61 6.79
N SER A 31 -4.93 -12.16 6.03
CA SER A 31 -3.65 -12.61 6.54
C SER A 31 -2.85 -11.45 7.11
N HIS A 32 -2.86 -10.31 6.44
CA HIS A 32 -2.17 -9.12 6.91
C HIS A 32 -2.75 -8.62 8.24
N VAL A 33 -4.07 -8.56 8.34
CA VAL A 33 -4.74 -8.17 9.59
C VAL A 33 -4.39 -9.16 10.72
N ASN A 34 -4.42 -10.45 10.41
CA ASN A 34 -4.08 -11.50 11.37
C ASN A 34 -2.67 -11.30 11.93
N GLU A 35 -1.70 -11.07 11.06
CA GLU A 35 -0.31 -10.85 11.47
C GLU A 35 -0.16 -9.60 12.35
N LYS A 36 -0.84 -8.53 11.99
CA LYS A 36 -0.82 -7.30 12.80
C LYS A 36 -1.41 -7.53 14.18
N MET A 37 -2.51 -8.26 14.27
CA MET A 37 -3.11 -8.58 15.57
C MET A 37 -2.19 -9.45 16.41
N ARG A 38 -1.49 -10.37 15.78
CA ARG A 38 -0.54 -11.22 16.50
C ARG A 38 0.63 -10.41 17.05
N GLU A 39 1.18 -9.51 16.24
CA GLU A 39 2.27 -8.65 16.68
C GLU A 39 1.86 -7.77 17.86
N LEU A 40 0.74 -7.09 17.74
CA LEU A 40 0.26 -6.19 18.76
C LEU A 40 -0.21 -6.93 20.00
N GLY A 41 -0.75 -8.12 19.82
CA GLY A 41 -1.23 -8.95 20.90
C GLY A 41 -0.13 -9.38 21.86
N ARG A 42 1.10 -9.46 21.38
CA ARG A 42 2.25 -9.78 22.24
C ARG A 42 2.50 -8.70 23.29
N SER A 43 2.26 -7.44 22.91
CA SER A 43 2.48 -6.30 23.80
C SER A 43 1.26 -5.97 24.66
N PHE A 44 0.07 -6.34 24.20
CA PHE A 44 -1.19 -5.97 24.84
C PHE A 44 -2.02 -7.19 25.22
N SER A 45 -1.35 -8.22 25.67
CA SER A 45 -2.01 -9.52 25.94
C SER A 45 -3.06 -9.48 27.05
N SER A 46 -3.03 -8.47 27.91
CA SER A 46 -3.99 -8.34 29.00
C SER A 46 -5.28 -7.64 28.58
N ASN A 47 -5.32 -7.09 27.38
CA ASN A 47 -6.48 -6.39 26.85
C ASN A 47 -7.37 -7.35 26.09
N GLY A 48 -8.67 -7.08 26.06
CA GLY A 48 -9.62 -7.90 25.34
C GLY A 48 -9.40 -7.84 23.83
N GLN A 49 -9.98 -8.81 23.16
CA GLN A 49 -9.85 -8.93 21.71
C GLN A 49 -10.44 -7.73 20.97
N GLY A 50 -11.50 -7.14 21.50
CA GLY A 50 -12.09 -5.93 20.92
C GLY A 50 -11.13 -4.75 20.97
N THR A 51 -10.45 -4.57 22.11
CA THR A 51 -9.45 -3.53 22.24
C THR A 51 -8.28 -3.77 21.30
N LEU A 52 -7.85 -5.01 21.17
CA LEU A 52 -6.78 -5.37 20.24
C LEU A 52 -7.16 -5.05 18.79
N ALA A 53 -8.41 -5.31 18.42
CA ALA A 53 -8.89 -5.00 17.08
C ALA A 53 -8.83 -3.50 16.80
N VAL A 54 -9.21 -2.67 17.78
CA VAL A 54 -9.15 -1.21 17.65
C VAL A 54 -7.71 -0.74 17.50
N LEU A 55 -6.82 -1.26 18.34
CA LEU A 55 -5.39 -0.92 18.27
C LEU A 55 -4.79 -1.34 16.93
N THR A 56 -5.23 -2.47 16.41
CA THR A 56 -4.79 -2.95 15.10
C THR A 56 -5.25 -1.99 14.00
N ALA A 57 -6.51 -1.55 14.06
CA ALA A 57 -7.04 -0.60 13.10
C ALA A 57 -6.27 0.72 13.14
N ILE A 58 -5.95 1.21 14.32
CA ILE A 58 -5.16 2.44 14.50
C ILE A 58 -3.77 2.26 13.88
N ASN A 59 -3.13 1.13 14.14
CA ASN A 59 -1.81 0.85 13.61
C ASN A 59 -1.81 0.78 12.09
N LEU A 60 -2.82 0.12 11.52
CA LEU A 60 -2.94 0.02 10.06
C LEU A 60 -3.23 1.37 9.43
N ALA A 61 -4.03 2.21 10.08
CA ALA A 61 -4.29 3.56 9.58
C ALA A 61 -3.01 4.41 9.62
N ASP A 62 -2.24 4.28 10.67
CA ASP A 62 -0.96 4.99 10.78
C ASP A 62 -0.01 4.59 9.65
N GLU A 63 0.10 3.31 9.38
CA GLU A 63 0.92 2.80 8.28
C GLU A 63 0.40 3.30 6.93
N TYR A 64 -0.91 3.35 6.77
CA TYR A 64 -1.53 3.86 5.56
C TYR A 64 -1.12 5.32 5.30
N PHE A 65 -1.19 6.16 6.32
CA PHE A 65 -0.83 7.57 6.17
C PHE A 65 0.67 7.75 5.90
N ASP A 66 1.51 6.91 6.49
CA ASP A 66 2.94 6.94 6.21
C ASP A 66 3.21 6.60 4.75
N ILE A 67 2.55 5.56 4.25
CA ILE A 67 2.69 5.13 2.84
C ILE A 67 2.16 6.22 1.90
N GLU A 68 1.04 6.82 2.26
CA GLU A 68 0.46 7.90 1.44
C GLU A 68 1.41 9.09 1.34
N SER A 69 2.03 9.46 2.45
CA SER A 69 3.01 10.54 2.48
C SER A 69 4.23 10.23 1.61
N GLU A 70 4.75 9.02 1.75
CA GLU A 70 5.89 8.56 0.97
C GLU A 70 5.56 8.52 -0.52
N ASN A 71 4.36 8.05 -0.83
CA ASN A 71 3.89 7.99 -2.20
C ASN A 71 3.80 9.38 -2.83
N GLY A 72 3.35 10.38 -2.04
CA GLY A 72 3.32 11.77 -2.47
C GLY A 72 4.70 12.31 -2.81
N LYS A 73 5.67 12.01 -1.94
CA LYS A 73 7.07 12.42 -2.17
C LYS A 73 7.65 11.78 -3.43
N LEU A 74 7.36 10.50 -3.63
CA LEU A 74 7.84 9.78 -4.81
C LEU A 74 7.22 10.33 -6.09
N ARG A 75 5.96 10.73 -6.05
CA ARG A 75 5.31 11.35 -7.22
C ARG A 75 5.94 12.67 -7.58
N GLU A 76 6.24 13.50 -6.59
CA GLU A 76 6.91 14.78 -6.81
C GLU A 76 8.29 14.57 -7.41
N GLU A 77 9.05 13.64 -6.84
CA GLU A 77 10.38 13.29 -7.33
C GLU A 77 10.32 12.76 -8.75
N ASN A 78 9.32 11.92 -9.04
CA ASN A 78 9.13 11.35 -10.37
C ASN A 78 8.82 12.42 -11.41
N GLU A 79 7.97 13.39 -11.06
CA GLU A 79 7.66 14.51 -11.95
C GLU A 79 8.90 15.36 -12.22
N LYS A 80 9.68 15.61 -11.18
CA LYS A 80 10.92 16.36 -11.30
C LYS A 80 11.91 15.66 -12.22
N LEU A 81 12.06 14.35 -12.07
CA LEU A 81 12.93 13.54 -12.91
C LEU A 81 12.46 13.54 -14.37
N LYS A 82 11.16 13.50 -14.59
CA LYS A 82 10.60 13.58 -15.95
C LYS A 82 10.93 14.92 -16.61
N GLU A 83 10.79 16.00 -15.86
CA GLU A 83 11.11 17.33 -16.37
C GLU A 83 12.58 17.44 -16.71
N GLU A 84 13.46 16.95 -15.84
CA GLU A 84 14.88 16.95 -16.08
C GLU A 84 15.25 16.10 -17.30
N THR A 85 14.63 14.94 -17.42
CA THR A 85 14.86 14.05 -18.56
C THR A 85 14.47 14.73 -19.87
N GLN A 86 13.32 15.38 -19.90
CA GLN A 86 12.86 16.10 -21.09
C GLN A 86 13.79 17.25 -21.43
N HIS A 87 14.28 17.96 -20.41
CA HIS A 87 15.20 19.05 -20.60
C HIS A 87 16.51 18.59 -21.24
N TYR A 88 17.11 17.53 -20.71
CA TYR A 88 18.35 16.99 -21.26
C TYR A 88 18.16 16.39 -22.65
N LEU A 89 17.03 15.74 -22.87
CA LEU A 89 16.71 15.19 -24.18
C LEU A 89 16.63 16.29 -25.23
N LYS A 90 15.99 17.40 -24.87
CA LYS A 90 15.86 18.55 -25.76
C LYS A 90 17.24 19.17 -26.08
N LEU A 91 18.08 19.30 -25.05
CA LEU A 91 19.44 19.82 -25.25
C LEU A 91 20.25 18.89 -26.16
N TRP A 92 20.10 17.59 -25.96
CA TRP A 92 20.81 16.62 -26.78
C TRP A 92 20.36 16.70 -28.24
N GLU A 93 19.06 16.83 -28.49
CA GLU A 93 18.53 16.97 -29.82
C GLU A 93 19.00 18.23 -30.51
N GLU A 94 19.06 19.35 -29.81
CA GLU A 94 19.59 20.61 -30.33
C GLU A 94 21.08 20.50 -30.67
N ALA A 95 21.86 19.88 -29.79
CA ALA A 95 23.27 19.67 -30.04
C ALA A 95 23.50 18.77 -31.24
N LYS A 96 22.72 17.70 -31.37
CA LYS A 96 22.77 16.77 -32.49
C LYS A 96 22.44 17.48 -33.80
N LYS A 97 21.42 18.32 -33.78
CA LYS A 97 20.97 19.08 -34.92
C LYS A 97 22.06 20.04 -35.43
N ASN A 98 22.69 20.74 -34.51
CA ASN A 98 23.77 21.66 -34.83
C ASN A 98 24.99 20.91 -35.38
N PHE A 99 25.27 19.75 -34.82
CA PHE A 99 26.39 18.92 -35.25
C PHE A 99 26.16 18.37 -36.67
N VAL A 100 24.95 17.99 -36.99
CA VAL A 100 24.60 17.37 -38.29
C VAL A 100 24.50 18.42 -39.41
N SER A 101 24.30 19.67 -39.06
CA SER A 101 24.13 20.71 -40.07
C SER A 101 25.44 21.16 -40.76
N TYR A 102 26.55 20.53 -40.43
CA TYR A 102 27.75 20.68 -41.20
C TYR A 102 27.66 19.74 -42.39
#